data_bf69436d45704875de2842dab2c7693d
#
_entry.id   bf69436d45704875de2842dab2c7693d
#
_cell.length_a   1.000
_cell.length_b   1.000
_cell.length_c   1.000
_cell.angle_alpha   90.00
_cell.angle_beta   90.00
_cell.angle_gamma   90.00
#
_symmetry.space_group_name_H-M   'P 1'
#
loop_
_entity.id
_entity.type
_entity.pdbx_description
1 polymer ?
#
loop_
_entity_poly.entity_id
_entity_poly.type
_entity_poly.pdbx_seq_one_letter_code
_entity_poly.pdbx_strand_id
1 'polypeptide(L)'
;MPGRRVVILGSGDIGLIMARRMTLEGAKVLVVAELLPYSGGLKRNIVQCLNDLDIPLKLSHTVVNIEGKERVSGVTIAEVGPDRKPIPGTEIHYDCDTLLLSCGLIPENELSRGMGVQISPVTNGPVVDESLQTSIPGVFAAG
;
A
#
# COMPACT_ATOMS: atom_id res chain seq x y z
N MET A 1 15.71 3.81 12.05
CA MET A 1 14.24 3.71 12.00
C MET A 1 13.69 4.85 11.15
N PRO A 2 12.76 4.60 10.22
CA PRO A 2 12.23 5.67 9.36
C PRO A 2 11.44 6.74 10.13
N GLY A 3 10.77 6.38 11.23
CA GLY A 3 10.08 7.30 12.13
C GLY A 3 9.54 6.62 13.36
N ARG A 4 8.89 7.41 14.24
CA ARG A 4 8.37 6.95 15.53
C ARG A 4 6.83 6.90 15.58
N ARG A 5 6.16 7.70 14.77
CA ARG A 5 4.68 7.78 14.70
C ARG A 5 4.27 7.54 13.26
N VAL A 6 3.67 6.41 13.00
CA VAL A 6 3.49 5.88 11.65
C VAL A 6 2.02 5.76 11.30
N VAL A 7 1.65 6.26 10.13
CA VAL A 7 0.39 5.94 9.44
C VAL A 7 0.72 5.03 8.27
N ILE A 8 -0.09 4.01 8.03
CA ILE A 8 0.07 3.07 6.91
C ILE A 8 -1.16 3.15 6.03
N LEU A 9 -0.98 3.29 4.71
CA LEU A 9 -2.03 3.20 3.72
C LEU A 9 -1.90 1.87 2.96
N GLY A 10 -2.94 1.05 3.03
CA GLY A 10 -3.03 -0.27 2.44
C GLY A 10 -2.87 -1.40 3.47
N SER A 11 -3.85 -2.32 3.49
CA SER A 11 -3.94 -3.46 4.39
C SER A 11 -3.70 -4.81 3.71
N GLY A 12 -2.95 -4.82 2.61
CA GLY A 12 -2.37 -6.04 2.05
C GLY A 12 -1.32 -6.63 3.00
N ASP A 13 -0.86 -7.84 2.73
CA ASP A 13 0.08 -8.55 3.62
C ASP A 13 1.34 -7.72 3.94
N ILE A 14 1.89 -7.01 2.97
CA ILE A 14 3.06 -6.16 3.18
C ILE A 14 2.77 -5.05 4.20
N GLY A 15 1.65 -4.35 4.06
CA GLY A 15 1.25 -3.28 5.00
C GLY A 15 1.06 -3.81 6.41
N LEU A 16 0.39 -4.96 6.55
CA LEU A 16 0.17 -5.61 7.84
C LEU A 16 1.48 -6.06 8.50
N ILE A 17 2.35 -6.73 7.75
CA ILE A 17 3.66 -7.20 8.24
C ILE A 17 4.51 -6.01 8.67
N MET A 18 4.50 -4.92 7.90
CA MET A 18 5.23 -3.70 8.25
C MET A 18 4.65 -3.00 9.48
N ALA A 19 3.33 -2.99 9.67
CA ALA A 19 2.71 -2.48 10.88
C ALA A 19 3.26 -3.21 12.13
N ARG A 20 3.26 -4.54 12.10
CA ARG A 20 3.84 -5.36 13.17
C ARG A 20 5.33 -5.07 13.33
N ARG A 21 6.11 -5.08 12.25
CA ARG A 21 7.56 -4.89 12.31
C ARG A 21 7.93 -3.54 12.90
N MET A 22 7.29 -2.47 12.46
CA MET A 22 7.52 -1.12 12.99
C MET A 22 7.22 -1.03 14.48
N THR A 23 6.14 -1.67 14.93
CA THR A 23 5.78 -1.72 16.36
C THR A 23 6.83 -2.46 17.18
N LEU A 24 7.30 -3.61 16.72
CA LEU A 24 8.35 -4.39 17.39
C LEU A 24 9.68 -3.64 17.47
N GLU A 25 9.98 -2.77 16.50
CA GLU A 25 11.15 -1.91 16.50
C GLU A 25 10.95 -0.62 17.36
N GLY A 26 9.83 -0.50 18.07
CA GLY A 26 9.54 0.60 19.00
C GLY A 26 8.88 1.84 18.39
N ALA A 27 8.39 1.77 17.14
CA ALA A 27 7.52 2.81 16.61
C ALA A 27 6.07 2.61 17.08
N LYS A 28 5.31 3.70 17.12
CA LYS A 28 3.86 3.66 17.34
C LYS A 28 3.16 3.73 16.01
N VAL A 29 2.55 2.63 15.56
CA VAL A 29 1.65 2.62 14.42
C VAL A 29 0.30 3.16 14.89
N LEU A 30 -0.13 4.29 14.33
CA LEU A 30 -1.34 5.01 14.77
C LEU A 30 -2.59 4.43 14.13
N VAL A 31 -2.49 4.04 12.86
CA VAL A 31 -3.58 3.47 12.08
C VAL A 31 -3.05 2.80 10.83
N VAL A 32 -3.76 1.76 10.38
CA VAL A 32 -3.71 1.24 9.02
C VAL A 32 -5.01 1.66 8.34
N ALA A 33 -4.92 2.44 7.27
CA ALA A 33 -6.06 2.84 6.45
C ALA A 33 -6.13 1.94 5.20
N GLU A 34 -7.36 1.56 4.82
CA GLU A 34 -7.63 0.71 3.66
C GLU A 34 -8.75 1.32 2.83
N LEU A 35 -8.48 1.50 1.55
CA LEU A 35 -9.45 2.05 0.60
C LEU A 35 -10.70 1.18 0.44
N LEU A 36 -10.52 -0.15 0.49
CA LEU A 36 -11.58 -1.12 0.32
C LEU A 36 -12.38 -1.32 1.64
N PRO A 37 -13.63 -1.80 1.57
CA PRO A 37 -14.42 -2.14 2.75
C PRO A 37 -13.97 -3.45 3.43
N TYR A 38 -12.85 -4.00 3.00
CA TYR A 38 -12.23 -5.20 3.56
C TYR A 38 -10.70 -5.14 3.41
N SER A 39 -9.97 -5.84 4.29
CA SER A 39 -8.53 -6.00 4.17
C SER A 39 -8.17 -7.04 3.09
N GLY A 40 -7.20 -6.71 2.25
CA GLY A 40 -6.65 -7.63 1.25
C GLY A 40 -5.63 -8.64 1.82
N GLY A 41 -5.23 -8.49 3.07
CA GLY A 41 -4.26 -9.38 3.72
C GLY A 41 -4.87 -10.68 4.22
N LEU A 42 -4.02 -11.68 4.43
CA LEU A 42 -4.42 -12.97 5.01
C LEU A 42 -4.96 -12.79 6.43
N LYS A 43 -6.01 -13.54 6.78
CA LYS A 43 -6.65 -13.45 8.10
C LYS A 43 -5.67 -13.61 9.27
N ARG A 44 -4.68 -14.52 9.16
CA ARG A 44 -3.62 -14.67 10.16
C ARG A 44 -2.80 -13.40 10.37
N ASN A 45 -2.52 -12.65 9.27
CA ASN A 45 -1.75 -11.41 9.35
C ASN A 45 -2.58 -10.28 9.97
N ILE A 46 -3.89 -10.23 9.72
CA ILE A 46 -4.80 -9.30 10.41
C ILE A 46 -4.72 -9.52 11.92
N VAL A 47 -4.81 -10.77 12.37
CA VAL A 47 -4.74 -11.10 13.80
C VAL A 47 -3.35 -10.76 14.36
N GLN A 48 -2.30 -11.35 13.82
CA GLN A 48 -0.94 -11.25 14.38
C GLN A 48 -0.30 -9.86 14.22
N CYS A 49 -0.70 -9.10 13.22
CA CYS A 49 -0.06 -7.82 12.91
C CYS A 49 -0.87 -6.61 13.39
N LEU A 50 -2.17 -6.76 13.59
CA LEU A 50 -3.03 -5.67 14.05
C LEU A 50 -3.67 -5.98 15.41
N ASN A 51 -4.46 -7.07 15.52
CA ASN A 51 -5.25 -7.36 16.72
C ASN A 51 -4.36 -7.60 17.94
N ASP A 52 -3.31 -8.41 17.81
CA ASP A 52 -2.38 -8.74 18.90
C ASP A 52 -1.55 -7.52 19.37
N LEU A 53 -1.52 -6.45 18.60
CA LEU A 53 -0.76 -5.22 18.86
C LEU A 53 -1.65 -3.98 19.06
N ASP A 54 -2.98 -4.17 19.12
CA ASP A 54 -3.97 -3.09 19.25
C ASP A 54 -3.82 -1.97 18.22
N ILE A 55 -3.43 -2.33 16.97
CA ILE A 55 -3.29 -1.36 15.88
C ILE A 55 -4.65 -1.19 15.19
N PRO A 56 -5.21 0.04 15.16
CA PRO A 56 -6.49 0.31 14.52
C PRO A 56 -6.44 0.09 13.00
N LEU A 57 -7.46 -0.61 12.46
CA LEU A 57 -7.72 -0.72 11.03
C LEU A 57 -8.94 0.13 10.67
N LYS A 58 -8.77 1.06 9.73
CA LYS A 58 -9.83 1.90 9.16
C LYS A 58 -10.10 1.46 7.73
N LEU A 59 -11.17 0.68 7.53
CA LEU A 59 -11.66 0.27 6.22
C LEU A 59 -12.42 1.41 5.54
N SER A 60 -12.53 1.40 4.22
CA SER A 60 -13.15 2.46 3.43
C SER A 60 -12.56 3.85 3.73
N HIS A 61 -11.25 3.93 3.96
CA HIS A 61 -10.55 5.20 4.20
C HIS A 61 -9.33 5.34 3.29
N THR A 62 -9.05 6.57 2.90
CA THR A 62 -7.85 6.91 2.13
C THR A 62 -7.18 8.16 2.67
N VAL A 63 -5.91 8.37 2.31
CA VAL A 63 -5.19 9.60 2.62
C VAL A 63 -5.65 10.71 1.69
N VAL A 64 -6.05 11.84 2.25
CA VAL A 64 -6.53 13.02 1.51
C VAL A 64 -5.59 14.22 1.64
N ASN A 65 -4.76 14.25 2.68
CA ASN A 65 -3.76 15.30 2.85
C ASN A 65 -2.50 14.78 3.55
N ILE A 66 -1.35 15.31 3.15
CA ILE A 66 -0.03 15.02 3.74
C ILE A 66 0.63 16.36 4.04
N GLU A 67 1.04 16.55 5.28
CA GLU A 67 1.67 17.76 5.77
C GLU A 67 3.18 17.55 5.99
N GLY A 68 3.93 18.65 5.86
CA GLY A 68 5.37 18.69 6.06
C GLY A 68 6.11 19.14 4.80
N LYS A 69 7.32 19.65 4.97
CA LYS A 69 8.21 20.08 3.87
C LYS A 69 9.38 19.12 3.69
N GLU A 70 10.26 19.03 4.68
CA GLU A 70 11.44 18.16 4.64
C GLU A 70 11.09 16.74 5.11
N ARG A 71 10.09 16.64 5.98
CA ARG A 71 9.58 15.39 6.53
C ARG A 71 8.07 15.50 6.74
N VAL A 72 7.38 14.37 6.69
CA VAL A 72 5.97 14.26 7.08
C VAL A 72 5.82 14.73 8.52
N SER A 73 4.87 15.62 8.78
CA SER A 73 4.49 16.11 10.09
C SER A 73 3.05 15.77 10.48
N GLY A 74 2.22 15.43 9.49
CA GLY A 74 0.84 15.02 9.68
C GLY A 74 0.26 14.36 8.45
N VAL A 75 -0.75 13.54 8.66
CA VAL A 75 -1.53 12.88 7.62
C VAL A 75 -3.01 12.94 7.97
N THR A 76 -3.83 13.34 7.02
CA THR A 76 -5.28 13.31 7.17
C THR A 76 -5.84 12.19 6.29
N ILE A 77 -6.66 11.33 6.89
CA ILE A 77 -7.44 10.32 6.16
C ILE A 77 -8.92 10.73 6.15
N ALA A 78 -9.68 10.24 5.18
CA ALA A 78 -11.12 10.42 5.13
C ALA A 78 -11.80 9.13 4.68
N GLU A 79 -13.05 8.93 5.09
CA GLU A 79 -13.90 7.86 4.60
C GLU A 79 -14.17 8.04 3.11
N VAL A 80 -14.30 6.94 2.37
CA VAL A 80 -14.63 6.94 0.94
C VAL A 80 -15.97 6.27 0.69
N GLY A 81 -16.72 6.85 -0.25
CA GLY A 81 -17.96 6.29 -0.74
C GLY A 81 -17.74 5.07 -1.68
N PRO A 82 -18.86 4.49 -2.18
CA PRO A 82 -18.79 3.39 -3.16
C PRO A 82 -18.07 3.76 -4.45
N ASP A 83 -18.04 5.04 -4.80
CA ASP A 83 -17.31 5.61 -5.95
C ASP A 83 -15.82 5.84 -5.67
N ARG A 84 -15.35 5.44 -4.48
CA ARG A 84 -13.97 5.63 -3.95
C ARG A 84 -13.55 7.09 -3.82
N LYS A 85 -14.50 8.02 -3.75
CA LYS A 85 -14.21 9.43 -3.49
C LYS A 85 -14.34 9.74 -1.99
N PRO A 86 -13.46 10.60 -1.46
CA PRO A 86 -13.54 11.03 -0.07
C PRO A 86 -14.88 11.71 0.23
N ILE A 87 -15.46 11.39 1.38
CA ILE A 87 -16.70 11.99 1.89
C ILE A 87 -16.30 13.19 2.76
N PRO A 88 -16.69 14.43 2.39
CA PRO A 88 -16.42 15.62 3.19
C PRO A 88 -17.01 15.53 4.60
N GLY A 89 -16.25 15.99 5.60
CA GLY A 89 -16.65 15.97 7.01
C GLY A 89 -16.32 14.67 7.75
N THR A 90 -15.63 13.72 7.10
CA THR A 90 -15.18 12.47 7.72
C THR A 90 -13.67 12.45 7.98
N GLU A 91 -13.01 13.59 7.81
CA GLU A 91 -11.56 13.73 7.92
C GLU A 91 -11.08 13.44 9.35
N ILE A 92 -10.04 12.62 9.45
CA ILE A 92 -9.34 12.31 10.70
C ILE A 92 -7.89 12.66 10.52
N HIS A 93 -7.40 13.59 11.33
CA HIS A 93 -5.99 13.99 11.32
C HIS A 93 -5.14 13.16 12.29
N TYR A 94 -3.94 12.80 11.86
CA TYR A 94 -2.93 12.11 12.66
C TYR A 94 -1.62 12.89 12.62
N ASP A 95 -1.17 13.36 13.79
CA ASP A 95 0.21 13.84 13.95
C ASP A 95 1.16 12.66 13.81
N CYS A 96 1.92 12.60 12.73
CA CYS A 96 2.85 11.51 12.45
C CYS A 96 4.09 12.01 11.72
N ASP A 97 5.17 11.27 11.82
CA ASP A 97 6.45 11.57 11.16
C ASP A 97 6.75 10.64 9.99
N THR A 98 5.87 9.69 9.71
CA THR A 98 6.04 8.71 8.66
C THR A 98 4.70 8.25 8.10
N LEU A 99 4.59 8.26 6.78
CA LEU A 99 3.52 7.60 6.02
C LEU A 99 4.15 6.45 5.21
N LEU A 100 3.68 5.22 5.45
CA LEU A 100 4.02 4.06 4.63
C LEU A 100 2.92 3.79 3.62
N LEU A 101 3.30 3.64 2.36
CA LEU A 101 2.39 3.29 1.27
C LEU A 101 2.53 1.81 0.94
N SER A 102 1.45 1.05 1.08
CA SER A 102 1.33 -0.36 0.70
C SER A 102 0.16 -0.52 -0.28
N CYS A 103 0.19 0.27 -1.35
CA CYS A 103 -0.93 0.43 -2.31
C CYS A 103 -0.75 -0.39 -3.59
N GLY A 104 0.05 -1.45 -3.54
CA GLY A 104 0.39 -2.29 -4.68
C GLY A 104 1.79 -2.03 -5.24
N LEU A 105 2.20 -2.90 -6.13
CA LEU A 105 3.49 -2.82 -6.82
C LEU A 105 3.31 -2.23 -8.22
N ILE A 106 4.30 -1.46 -8.65
CA ILE A 106 4.41 -1.01 -10.04
C ILE A 106 5.45 -1.91 -10.69
N PRO A 107 5.10 -2.65 -11.77
CA PRO A 107 6.06 -3.49 -12.46
C PRO A 107 7.23 -2.68 -13.01
N GLU A 108 8.46 -3.14 -12.73
CA GLU A 108 9.66 -2.55 -13.30
C GLU A 108 9.87 -3.07 -14.72
N ASN A 109 9.68 -2.19 -15.70
CA ASN A 109 9.71 -2.55 -17.12
C ASN A 109 10.86 -1.93 -17.91
N GLU A 110 11.83 -1.32 -17.25
CA GLU A 110 12.91 -0.59 -17.93
C GLU A 110 13.67 -1.51 -18.89
N LEU A 111 14.11 -2.68 -18.43
CA LEU A 111 14.78 -3.68 -19.25
C LEU A 111 13.86 -4.23 -20.35
N SER A 112 12.62 -4.58 -20.00
CA SER A 112 11.66 -5.11 -20.96
C SER A 112 11.37 -4.12 -22.09
N ARG A 113 11.19 -2.84 -21.77
CA ARG A 113 11.00 -1.77 -22.77
C ARG A 113 12.25 -1.56 -23.62
N GLY A 114 13.44 -1.60 -22.99
CA GLY A 114 14.73 -1.48 -23.69
C GLY A 114 14.96 -2.59 -24.71
N MET A 115 14.44 -3.78 -24.48
CA MET A 115 14.47 -4.90 -25.43
C MET A 115 13.34 -4.88 -26.47
N GLY A 116 12.41 -3.95 -26.38
CA GLY A 116 11.26 -3.88 -27.28
C GLY A 116 10.13 -4.87 -26.95
N VAL A 117 10.09 -5.40 -25.71
CA VAL A 117 8.99 -6.26 -25.24
C VAL A 117 7.69 -5.46 -25.16
N GLN A 118 6.61 -6.02 -25.67
CA GLN A 118 5.28 -5.43 -25.60
C GLN A 118 4.77 -5.43 -24.16
N ILE A 119 4.33 -4.25 -23.69
CA ILE A 119 3.77 -4.07 -22.33
C ILE A 119 2.25 -3.99 -22.40
N SER A 120 1.58 -4.75 -21.55
CA SER A 120 0.12 -4.73 -21.42
C SER A 120 -0.35 -3.43 -20.78
N PRO A 121 -1.32 -2.71 -21.36
CA PRO A 121 -1.91 -1.53 -20.74
C PRO A 121 -2.81 -1.87 -19.54
N VAL A 122 -3.21 -3.14 -19.39
CA VAL A 122 -4.10 -3.60 -18.31
C VAL A 122 -3.30 -3.95 -17.06
N THR A 123 -2.23 -4.75 -17.21
CA THR A 123 -1.42 -5.22 -16.09
C THR A 123 -0.19 -4.33 -15.83
N ASN A 124 0.17 -3.47 -16.79
CA ASN A 124 1.42 -2.72 -16.84
C ASN A 124 2.68 -3.60 -16.82
N GLY A 125 2.57 -4.90 -17.05
CA GLY A 125 3.69 -5.83 -17.16
C GLY A 125 3.87 -6.32 -18.61
N PRO A 126 4.92 -7.11 -18.90
CA PRO A 126 5.10 -7.75 -20.19
C PRO A 126 3.89 -8.56 -20.63
N VAL A 127 3.53 -8.47 -21.91
CA VAL A 127 2.56 -9.41 -22.51
C VAL A 127 3.26 -10.74 -22.66
N VAL A 128 2.65 -11.82 -22.15
CA VAL A 128 3.16 -13.18 -22.24
C VAL A 128 2.08 -14.14 -22.72
N ASP A 129 2.51 -15.23 -23.34
CA ASP A 129 1.65 -16.37 -23.69
C ASP A 129 1.52 -17.37 -22.52
N GLU A 130 0.85 -18.50 -22.76
CA GLU A 130 0.65 -19.56 -21.75
C GLU A 130 1.97 -20.20 -21.27
N SER A 131 3.04 -20.08 -22.05
CA SER A 131 4.39 -20.53 -21.70
C SER A 131 5.24 -19.47 -21.04
N LEU A 132 4.66 -18.30 -20.69
CA LEU A 132 5.34 -17.11 -20.16
C LEU A 132 6.33 -16.47 -21.14
N GLN A 133 6.27 -16.82 -22.44
CA GLN A 133 7.10 -16.20 -23.47
C GLN A 133 6.54 -14.82 -23.82
N THR A 134 7.42 -13.84 -23.94
CA THR A 134 7.06 -12.47 -24.31
C THR A 134 6.89 -12.31 -25.82
N SER A 135 6.62 -11.08 -26.27
CA SER A 135 6.58 -10.74 -27.70
C SER A 135 7.94 -10.93 -28.42
N ILE A 136 9.03 -11.17 -27.69
CA ILE A 136 10.36 -11.41 -28.24
C ILE A 136 10.69 -12.90 -28.09
N PRO A 137 10.98 -13.63 -29.19
CA PRO A 137 11.32 -15.05 -29.13
C PRO A 137 12.51 -15.33 -28.21
N GLY A 138 12.35 -16.33 -27.32
CA GLY A 138 13.37 -16.72 -26.34
C GLY A 138 13.47 -15.83 -25.10
N VAL A 139 12.63 -14.80 -24.98
CA VAL A 139 12.53 -13.94 -23.79
C VAL A 139 11.26 -14.28 -23.03
N PHE A 140 11.38 -14.62 -21.75
CA PHE A 140 10.30 -15.02 -20.86
C PHE A 140 10.18 -14.02 -19.71
N ALA A 141 8.94 -13.82 -19.19
CA ALA A 141 8.69 -12.99 -18.03
C ALA A 141 7.72 -13.69 -17.08
N ALA A 142 8.04 -13.62 -15.78
CA ALA A 142 7.23 -14.13 -14.68
C ALA A 142 7.23 -13.12 -13.52
N GLY A 143 6.07 -12.98 -12.82
CA GLY A 143 5.98 -12.08 -11.66
C GLY A 143 4.61 -11.48 -11.48
#